data_9c2a0b79be4d51ca7ceaa026dc8e6b19
#
_entry.id   9c2a0b79be4d51ca7ceaa026dc8e6b19
#
_cell.length_a   1.000
_cell.length_b   1.000
_cell.length_c   1.000
_cell.angle_alpha   90.00
_cell.angle_beta   90.00
_cell.angle_gamma   90.00
#
_symmetry.space_group_name_H-M   'P 1'
#
loop_
_entity.id
_entity.type
_entity.pdbx_description
1 polymer ?
#
loop_
_entity_poly.entity_id
_entity_poly.type
_entity_poly.pdbx_seq_one_letter_code
_entity_poly.pdbx_strand_id
1 'polypeptide(L)'
;MNKSNYLKILGFAVLYVVTVFTTAFLGYLSPYAWVFFPVIAAILGALSYYSAAVRWQKFGVGTLFAFMLAAFLLAVGECDLSETLLMLLAGVLSDVVRQFISNTSLKGQSLAYPILSIGVIAWILPLWTRTEWYYQGAAEELGIDYAKRLMTFGSSWGLIAVALTTAIAGFVGIQFAAKVIKSGKK
;
A
#
# COMPACT_ATOMS: atom_id res chain seq x y z
N MET A 1 22.81 -12.84 -8.05
CA MET A 1 22.52 -11.40 -7.77
C MET A 1 23.62 -10.90 -6.84
N ASN A 2 24.19 -9.72 -7.10
CA ASN A 2 25.30 -9.19 -6.28
C ASN A 2 24.74 -8.64 -4.95
N LYS A 3 25.53 -8.71 -3.86
CA LYS A 3 25.20 -8.19 -2.50
C LYS A 3 24.69 -6.74 -2.54
N SER A 4 25.26 -5.90 -3.41
CA SER A 4 24.82 -4.51 -3.64
C SER A 4 23.38 -4.40 -4.12
N ASN A 5 22.86 -5.35 -4.93
CA ASN A 5 21.48 -5.30 -5.40
C ASN A 5 20.48 -5.67 -4.29
N TYR A 6 20.83 -6.59 -3.38
CA TYR A 6 19.98 -6.90 -2.23
C TYR A 6 19.79 -5.69 -1.32
N LEU A 7 20.87 -4.99 -0.99
CA LEU A 7 20.81 -3.78 -0.18
C LEU A 7 19.94 -2.68 -0.81
N LYS A 8 20.05 -2.50 -2.14
CA LYS A 8 19.22 -1.53 -2.86
C LYS A 8 17.73 -1.90 -2.80
N ILE A 9 17.40 -3.19 -2.98
CA ILE A 9 16.01 -3.66 -2.93
C ILE A 9 15.44 -3.48 -1.52
N LEU A 10 16.21 -3.83 -0.49
CA LEU A 10 15.80 -3.58 0.90
C LEU A 10 15.61 -2.08 1.18
N GLY A 11 16.50 -1.23 0.68
CA GLY A 11 16.36 0.23 0.76
C GLY A 11 15.08 0.75 0.11
N PHE A 12 14.68 0.19 -1.04
CA PHE A 12 13.40 0.54 -1.67
C PHE A 12 12.20 0.03 -0.87
N ALA A 13 12.30 -1.14 -0.22
CA ALA A 13 11.23 -1.63 0.64
C ALA A 13 11.07 -0.73 1.90
N VAL A 14 12.17 -0.30 2.51
CA VAL A 14 12.15 0.69 3.60
C VAL A 14 11.54 2.02 3.12
N LEU A 15 11.97 2.52 1.96
CA LEU A 15 11.40 3.75 1.39
C LEU A 15 9.90 3.63 1.14
N TYR A 16 9.42 2.45 0.70
CA TYR A 16 8.00 2.18 0.56
C TYR A 16 7.26 2.29 1.89
N VAL A 17 7.79 1.66 2.96
CA VAL A 17 7.20 1.74 4.31
C VAL A 17 7.12 3.19 4.77
N VAL A 18 8.21 3.95 4.64
CA VAL A 18 8.24 5.39 4.98
C VAL A 18 7.20 6.16 4.17
N THR A 19 7.08 5.89 2.86
CA THR A 19 6.11 6.56 2.00
C THR A 19 4.68 6.27 2.43
N VAL A 20 4.32 5.01 2.66
CA VAL A 20 2.97 4.62 3.11
C VAL A 20 2.66 5.23 4.47
N PHE A 21 3.58 5.10 5.43
CA PHE A 21 3.39 5.62 6.77
C PHE A 21 3.26 7.14 6.80
N THR A 22 4.11 7.87 6.06
CA THR A 22 4.02 9.34 6.01
C THR A 22 2.76 9.84 5.31
N THR A 23 2.24 9.13 4.30
CA THR A 23 0.97 9.51 3.68
C THR A 23 -0.22 9.34 4.61
N ALA A 24 -0.16 8.43 5.58
CA ALA A 24 -1.20 8.26 6.59
C ALA A 24 -1.34 9.50 7.51
N PHE A 25 -0.25 10.26 7.75
CA PHE A 25 -0.35 11.51 8.53
C PHE A 25 -1.26 12.57 7.90
N LEU A 26 -1.59 12.46 6.61
CA LEU A 26 -2.60 13.31 5.99
C LEU A 26 -3.98 13.13 6.64
N GLY A 27 -4.20 12.00 7.31
CA GLY A 27 -5.40 11.71 8.08
C GLY A 27 -5.66 12.71 9.21
N TYR A 28 -4.61 13.23 9.84
CA TYR A 28 -4.75 14.28 10.87
C TYR A 28 -5.35 15.57 10.33
N LEU A 29 -5.23 15.81 9.02
CA LEU A 29 -5.80 17.00 8.37
C LEU A 29 -7.30 16.83 8.05
N SER A 30 -7.73 15.60 7.77
CA SER A 30 -9.10 15.35 7.32
C SER A 30 -9.44 13.86 7.34
N PRO A 31 -10.67 13.48 7.77
CA PRO A 31 -11.15 12.08 7.67
C PRO A 31 -11.18 11.58 6.22
N TYR A 32 -11.41 12.46 5.23
CA TYR A 32 -11.31 12.12 3.81
C TYR A 32 -9.87 11.72 3.42
N ALA A 33 -8.89 12.48 3.89
CA ALA A 33 -7.49 12.18 3.63
C ALA A 33 -7.06 10.86 4.30
N TRP A 34 -7.60 10.54 5.47
CA TRP A 34 -7.39 9.26 6.15
C TRP A 34 -7.93 8.08 5.35
N VAL A 35 -9.17 8.16 4.87
CA VAL A 35 -9.78 7.07 4.10
C VAL A 35 -9.08 6.86 2.75
N PHE A 36 -8.61 7.93 2.11
CA PHE A 36 -8.01 7.90 0.78
C PHE A 36 -6.48 7.96 0.77
N PHE A 37 -5.79 7.91 1.94
CA PHE A 37 -4.32 7.87 1.93
C PHE A 37 -3.75 6.67 1.14
N PRO A 38 -4.41 5.47 1.08
CA PRO A 38 -3.89 4.37 0.29
C PRO A 38 -3.77 4.71 -1.20
N VAL A 39 -4.63 5.60 -1.71
CA VAL A 39 -4.56 6.09 -3.10
C VAL A 39 -3.28 6.89 -3.33
N ILE A 40 -2.96 7.80 -2.42
CA ILE A 40 -1.74 8.62 -2.49
C ILE A 40 -0.50 7.75 -2.31
N ALA A 41 -0.54 6.84 -1.32
CA ALA A 41 0.50 5.86 -1.07
C ALA A 41 0.77 4.96 -2.29
N ALA A 42 -0.29 4.55 -3.01
CA ALA A 42 -0.17 3.75 -4.22
C ALA A 42 0.56 4.48 -5.35
N ILE A 43 0.31 5.78 -5.54
CA ILE A 43 1.02 6.57 -6.56
C ILE A 43 2.50 6.74 -6.19
N LEU A 44 2.78 7.19 -4.98
CA LEU A 44 4.13 7.52 -4.53
C LEU A 44 4.98 6.26 -4.32
N GLY A 45 4.41 5.22 -3.71
CA GLY A 45 5.08 3.94 -3.44
C GLY A 45 5.43 3.17 -4.72
N ALA A 46 4.77 3.46 -5.85
CA ALA A 46 5.06 2.85 -7.14
C ALA A 46 6.51 3.05 -7.58
N LEU A 47 7.13 4.18 -7.26
CA LEU A 47 8.54 4.46 -7.58
C LEU A 47 9.48 3.46 -6.88
N SER A 48 9.25 3.22 -5.59
CA SER A 48 10.01 2.27 -4.79
C SER A 48 9.81 0.84 -5.29
N TYR A 49 8.55 0.42 -5.48
CA TYR A 49 8.22 -0.92 -5.96
C TYR A 49 8.82 -1.17 -7.35
N TYR A 50 8.61 -0.28 -8.33
CA TYR A 50 9.14 -0.44 -9.67
C TYR A 50 10.66 -0.49 -9.69
N SER A 51 11.32 0.35 -8.89
CA SER A 51 12.78 0.36 -8.75
C SER A 51 13.34 -0.96 -8.20
N ALA A 52 12.63 -1.60 -7.28
CA ALA A 52 12.98 -2.92 -6.77
C ALA A 52 12.67 -4.02 -7.81
N ALA A 53 11.47 -3.97 -8.44
CA ALA A 53 10.98 -4.99 -9.35
C ALA A 53 11.84 -5.13 -10.62
N VAL A 54 12.39 -4.05 -11.15
CA VAL A 54 13.31 -4.10 -12.30
C VAL A 54 14.69 -4.70 -11.93
N ARG A 55 15.05 -4.72 -10.66
CA ARG A 55 16.30 -5.31 -10.15
C ARG A 55 16.11 -6.75 -9.68
N TRP A 56 14.96 -7.07 -9.13
CA TRP A 56 14.59 -8.41 -8.70
C TRP A 56 13.52 -8.99 -9.61
N GLN A 57 13.99 -9.60 -10.67
CA GLN A 57 13.13 -10.18 -11.72
C GLN A 57 12.65 -11.61 -11.37
N LYS A 58 12.43 -11.87 -10.08
CA LYS A 58 11.97 -13.16 -9.55
C LYS A 58 10.79 -12.92 -8.60
N PHE A 59 10.14 -13.99 -8.19
CA PHE A 59 9.14 -13.97 -7.13
C PHE A 59 9.69 -13.31 -5.84
N GLY A 60 8.85 -12.61 -5.10
CA GLY A 60 9.14 -12.15 -3.73
C GLY A 60 9.25 -10.63 -3.54
N VAL A 61 9.13 -9.79 -4.59
CA VAL A 61 9.18 -8.32 -4.41
C VAL A 61 7.92 -7.81 -3.69
N GLY A 62 6.74 -8.22 -4.15
CA GLY A 62 5.47 -7.86 -3.51
C GLY A 62 5.39 -8.38 -2.09
N THR A 63 5.78 -9.64 -1.90
CA THR A 63 5.85 -10.27 -0.57
C THR A 63 6.80 -9.53 0.37
N LEU A 64 7.98 -9.13 -0.09
CA LEU A 64 8.95 -8.37 0.72
C LEU A 64 8.39 -7.00 1.15
N PHE A 65 7.76 -6.29 0.23
CA PHE A 65 7.19 -4.96 0.49
C PHE A 65 6.02 -5.05 1.47
N ALA A 66 5.13 -6.03 1.27
CA ALA A 66 4.04 -6.31 2.20
C ALA A 66 4.54 -6.72 3.58
N PHE A 67 5.54 -7.61 3.64
CA PHE A 67 6.15 -8.06 4.89
C PHE A 67 6.77 -6.90 5.67
N MET A 68 7.55 -6.05 5.01
CA MET A 68 8.20 -4.92 5.67
C MET A 68 7.18 -3.92 6.22
N LEU A 69 6.12 -3.61 5.45
CA LEU A 69 5.04 -2.74 5.91
C LEU A 69 4.26 -3.37 7.06
N ALA A 70 3.81 -4.61 6.90
CA ALA A 70 3.02 -5.32 7.90
C ALA A 70 3.79 -5.51 9.22
N ALA A 71 5.05 -5.92 9.14
CA ALA A 71 5.91 -6.08 10.31
C ALA A 71 6.15 -4.74 11.04
N PHE A 72 6.33 -3.65 10.30
CA PHE A 72 6.47 -2.32 10.87
C PHE A 72 5.19 -1.89 11.59
N LEU A 73 4.02 -1.97 10.92
CA LEU A 73 2.75 -1.56 11.50
C LEU A 73 2.35 -2.40 12.71
N LEU A 74 2.61 -3.71 12.67
CA LEU A 74 2.41 -4.59 13.83
C LEU A 74 3.33 -4.21 15.00
N ALA A 75 4.59 -3.89 14.72
CA ALA A 75 5.58 -3.53 15.74
C ALA A 75 5.26 -2.19 16.43
N VAL A 76 4.67 -1.24 15.71
CA VAL A 76 4.25 0.06 16.27
C VAL A 76 2.82 0.05 16.84
N GLY A 77 2.11 -1.08 16.77
CA GLY A 77 0.76 -1.24 17.33
C GLY A 77 -0.38 -0.70 16.47
N GLU A 78 -0.11 -0.41 15.20
CA GLU A 78 -1.10 0.15 14.26
C GLU A 78 -1.99 -0.90 13.59
N CYS A 79 -1.61 -2.17 13.64
CA CYS A 79 -2.35 -3.29 13.05
C CYS A 79 -2.34 -4.50 13.97
N ASP A 80 -3.43 -5.27 13.92
CA ASP A 80 -3.53 -6.59 14.51
C ASP A 80 -2.99 -7.67 13.56
N LEU A 81 -2.97 -8.91 14.05
CA LEU A 81 -2.51 -10.04 13.25
C LEU A 81 -3.39 -10.27 12.00
N SER A 82 -4.68 -10.00 12.07
CA SER A 82 -5.63 -10.14 10.95
C SER A 82 -5.29 -9.22 9.78
N GLU A 83 -5.05 -7.94 10.06
CA GLU A 83 -4.66 -6.94 9.05
C GLU A 83 -3.27 -7.26 8.48
N THR A 84 -2.34 -7.67 9.35
CA THR A 84 -0.99 -8.13 8.96
C THR A 84 -1.06 -9.29 7.96
N LEU A 85 -1.88 -10.30 8.23
CA LEU A 85 -2.05 -11.46 7.34
C LEU A 85 -2.68 -11.07 5.99
N LEU A 86 -3.64 -10.15 5.98
CA LEU A 86 -4.25 -9.64 4.75
C LEU A 86 -3.25 -8.87 3.90
N MET A 87 -2.39 -8.05 4.50
CA MET A 87 -1.30 -7.36 3.79
C MET A 87 -0.33 -8.36 3.16
N LEU A 88 0.09 -9.39 3.92
CA LEU A 88 0.98 -10.43 3.42
C LEU A 88 0.35 -11.21 2.26
N LEU A 89 -0.93 -11.56 2.37
CA LEU A 89 -1.67 -12.23 1.32
C LEU A 89 -1.69 -11.38 0.03
N ALA A 90 -1.95 -10.07 0.13
CA ALA A 90 -1.91 -9.17 -1.00
C ALA A 90 -0.51 -9.12 -1.65
N GLY A 91 0.55 -9.10 -0.85
CA GLY A 91 1.93 -9.17 -1.33
C GLY A 91 2.25 -10.45 -2.10
N VAL A 92 1.84 -11.60 -1.57
CA VAL A 92 2.00 -12.91 -2.23
C VAL A 92 1.21 -12.96 -3.53
N LEU A 93 -0.07 -12.52 -3.51
CA LEU A 93 -0.92 -12.49 -4.71
C LEU A 93 -0.35 -11.56 -5.79
N SER A 94 0.21 -10.43 -5.38
CA SER A 94 0.93 -9.52 -6.28
C SER A 94 2.07 -10.23 -7.00
N ASP A 95 2.92 -10.97 -6.26
CA ASP A 95 4.02 -11.73 -6.87
C ASP A 95 3.52 -12.88 -7.75
N VAL A 96 2.45 -13.58 -7.36
CA VAL A 96 1.81 -14.63 -8.18
C VAL A 96 1.36 -14.06 -9.51
N VAL A 97 0.61 -12.96 -9.52
CA VAL A 97 0.14 -12.32 -10.76
C VAL A 97 1.32 -11.85 -11.61
N ARG A 98 2.34 -11.27 -10.98
CA ARG A 98 3.55 -10.83 -11.69
C ARG A 98 4.26 -12.02 -12.35
N GLN A 99 4.38 -13.16 -11.67
CA GLN A 99 5.03 -14.36 -12.19
C GLN A 99 4.24 -14.98 -13.35
N PHE A 100 2.93 -15.07 -13.24
CA PHE A 100 2.08 -15.62 -14.30
C PHE A 100 2.10 -14.79 -15.60
N ILE A 101 2.21 -13.47 -15.48
CA ILE A 101 2.20 -12.59 -16.66
C ILE A 101 3.62 -12.42 -17.20
N SER A 102 4.53 -11.89 -16.40
CA SER A 102 5.97 -11.78 -16.63
C SER A 102 6.65 -10.97 -15.53
N ASN A 103 7.66 -11.53 -14.91
CA ASN A 103 8.45 -10.85 -13.88
C ASN A 103 9.25 -9.64 -14.42
N THR A 104 9.50 -9.57 -15.71
CA THR A 104 10.35 -8.56 -16.35
C THR A 104 9.57 -7.49 -17.10
N SER A 105 8.30 -7.76 -17.44
CA SER A 105 7.51 -6.86 -18.26
C SER A 105 6.84 -5.75 -17.44
N LEU A 106 6.69 -4.59 -18.07
CA LEU A 106 5.88 -3.50 -17.48
C LEU A 106 4.43 -3.94 -17.24
N LYS A 107 3.87 -4.76 -18.16
CA LYS A 107 2.50 -5.29 -18.04
C LYS A 107 2.33 -6.12 -16.75
N GLY A 108 3.28 -7.03 -16.47
CA GLY A 108 3.25 -7.84 -15.25
C GLY A 108 3.30 -6.97 -13.98
N GLN A 109 4.15 -5.95 -13.97
CA GLN A 109 4.26 -5.02 -12.84
C GLN A 109 3.02 -4.14 -12.68
N SER A 110 2.41 -3.68 -13.79
CA SER A 110 1.23 -2.84 -13.80
C SER A 110 -0.03 -3.56 -13.30
N LEU A 111 -0.10 -4.88 -13.42
CA LEU A 111 -1.22 -5.68 -12.91
C LEU A 111 -0.95 -6.23 -11.51
N ALA A 112 0.29 -6.42 -11.15
CA ALA A 112 0.69 -6.92 -9.83
C ALA A 112 0.66 -5.84 -8.74
N TYR A 113 1.19 -4.65 -9.01
CA TYR A 113 1.33 -3.60 -8.00
C TYR A 113 -0.01 -3.06 -7.47
N PRO A 114 -1.09 -2.91 -8.26
CA PRO A 114 -2.41 -2.60 -7.73
C PRO A 114 -2.88 -3.54 -6.63
N ILE A 115 -2.58 -4.84 -6.73
CA ILE A 115 -2.94 -5.84 -5.72
C ILE A 115 -2.19 -5.57 -4.41
N LEU A 116 -0.89 -5.30 -4.49
CA LEU A 116 -0.09 -4.89 -3.33
C LEU A 116 -0.64 -3.61 -2.70
N SER A 117 -1.02 -2.63 -3.53
CA SER A 117 -1.55 -1.34 -3.07
C SER A 117 -2.88 -1.49 -2.34
N ILE A 118 -3.79 -2.36 -2.84
CA ILE A 118 -5.03 -2.70 -2.13
C ILE A 118 -4.72 -3.30 -0.75
N GLY A 119 -3.64 -4.06 -0.61
CA GLY A 119 -3.20 -4.60 0.68
C GLY A 119 -2.99 -3.54 1.77
N VAL A 120 -2.65 -2.29 1.39
CA VAL A 120 -2.52 -1.18 2.35
C VAL A 120 -3.85 -0.84 3.03
N ILE A 121 -5.00 -1.10 2.37
CA ILE A 121 -6.34 -0.87 2.92
C ILE A 121 -6.58 -1.74 4.16
N ALA A 122 -5.87 -2.87 4.29
CA ALA A 122 -5.99 -3.71 5.48
C ALA A 122 -5.69 -2.92 6.77
N TRP A 123 -4.82 -1.90 6.74
CA TRP A 123 -4.55 -1.03 7.90
C TRP A 123 -5.81 -0.31 8.40
N ILE A 124 -6.64 0.18 7.50
CA ILE A 124 -7.88 0.90 7.84
C ILE A 124 -9.14 0.03 7.72
N LEU A 125 -8.99 -1.26 7.46
CA LEU A 125 -10.10 -2.20 7.31
C LEU A 125 -11.03 -2.26 8.55
N PRO A 126 -10.55 -2.06 9.79
CA PRO A 126 -11.40 -1.95 10.96
C PRO A 126 -12.52 -0.89 10.88
N LEU A 127 -12.35 0.14 10.05
CA LEU A 127 -13.42 1.12 9.76
C LEU A 127 -14.71 0.43 9.27
N TRP A 128 -14.59 -0.69 8.56
CA TRP A 128 -15.74 -1.45 8.00
C TRP A 128 -16.06 -2.73 8.78
N THR A 129 -15.07 -3.33 9.44
CA THR A 129 -15.23 -4.62 10.11
C THR A 129 -15.45 -4.51 11.62
N ARG A 130 -14.98 -3.43 12.23
CA ARG A 130 -15.07 -3.14 13.67
C ARG A 130 -15.50 -1.67 13.89
N THR A 131 -16.55 -1.25 13.20
CA THR A 131 -16.97 0.15 13.02
C THR A 131 -17.14 0.90 14.35
N GLU A 132 -17.80 0.29 15.35
CA GLU A 132 -18.01 0.93 16.65
C GLU A 132 -16.69 1.17 17.41
N TRP A 133 -15.83 0.15 17.46
CA TRP A 133 -14.51 0.27 18.07
C TRP A 133 -13.67 1.36 17.38
N TYR A 134 -13.73 1.38 16.05
CA TYR A 134 -13.01 2.37 15.26
C TYR A 134 -13.52 3.80 15.47
N TYR A 135 -14.86 3.94 15.60
CA TYR A 135 -15.48 5.22 15.92
C TYR A 135 -15.02 5.76 17.27
N GLN A 136 -15.01 4.90 18.31
CA GLN A 136 -14.61 5.29 19.65
C GLN A 136 -13.13 5.74 19.68
N GLY A 137 -12.23 4.99 19.08
CA GLY A 137 -10.82 5.37 18.98
C GLY A 137 -10.62 6.71 18.23
N ALA A 138 -11.27 6.89 17.09
CA ALA A 138 -11.20 8.14 16.34
C ALA A 138 -11.80 9.33 17.11
N ALA A 139 -12.87 9.10 17.90
CA ALA A 139 -13.47 10.15 18.72
C ALA A 139 -12.59 10.57 19.90
N GLU A 140 -11.87 9.61 20.51
CA GLU A 140 -10.92 9.88 21.59
C GLU A 140 -9.69 10.63 21.11
N GLU A 141 -9.15 10.27 19.93
CA GLU A 141 -7.91 10.87 19.41
C GLU A 141 -8.12 12.19 18.68
N LEU A 142 -9.16 12.27 17.85
CA LEU A 142 -9.37 13.37 16.89
C LEU A 142 -10.68 14.14 17.10
N GLY A 143 -11.48 13.72 18.05
CA GLY A 143 -12.74 14.34 18.44
C GLY A 143 -13.96 13.77 17.70
N ILE A 144 -15.13 13.98 18.34
CA ILE A 144 -16.42 13.42 17.92
C ILE A 144 -16.83 13.85 16.50
N ASP A 145 -16.58 15.09 16.12
CA ASP A 145 -16.94 15.59 14.78
C ASP A 145 -16.11 14.96 13.69
N TYR A 146 -14.82 14.68 13.95
CA TYR A 146 -13.95 13.94 13.04
C TYR A 146 -14.47 12.51 12.87
N ALA A 147 -14.73 11.82 13.98
CA ALA A 147 -15.24 10.45 13.96
C ALA A 147 -16.58 10.31 13.22
N LYS A 148 -17.53 11.23 13.43
CA LYS A 148 -18.81 11.25 12.71
C LYS A 148 -18.61 11.37 11.19
N ARG A 149 -17.71 12.26 10.75
CA ARG A 149 -17.40 12.43 9.32
C ARG A 149 -16.69 11.19 8.75
N LEU A 150 -15.83 10.57 9.52
CA LEU A 150 -15.15 9.34 9.14
C LEU A 150 -16.14 8.20 8.87
N MET A 151 -17.16 8.06 9.74
CA MET A 151 -18.20 7.03 9.59
C MET A 151 -19.08 7.20 8.35
N THR A 152 -19.09 8.33 7.69
CA THR A 152 -19.80 8.48 6.39
C THR A 152 -19.25 7.52 5.33
N PHE A 153 -18.00 7.05 5.50
CA PHE A 153 -17.35 6.05 4.62
C PHE A 153 -17.54 4.61 5.12
N GLY A 154 -18.15 4.38 6.29
CA GLY A 154 -18.32 3.04 6.90
C GLY A 154 -19.27 2.10 6.13
N SER A 155 -19.84 2.53 4.99
CA SER A 155 -20.64 1.68 4.13
C SER A 155 -19.79 0.77 3.25
N SER A 156 -20.34 -0.37 2.80
CA SER A 156 -19.67 -1.27 1.84
C SER A 156 -19.26 -0.56 0.55
N TRP A 157 -20.03 0.43 0.11
CA TRP A 157 -19.68 1.27 -1.05
C TRP A 157 -18.46 2.12 -0.81
N GLY A 158 -18.23 2.60 0.43
CA GLY A 158 -17.01 3.31 0.81
C GLY A 158 -15.78 2.42 0.62
N LEU A 159 -15.82 1.19 1.09
CA LEU A 159 -14.72 0.22 0.91
C LEU A 159 -14.45 -0.06 -0.58
N ILE A 160 -15.51 -0.31 -1.37
CA ILE A 160 -15.39 -0.55 -2.81
C ILE A 160 -14.77 0.65 -3.51
N ALA A 161 -15.20 1.87 -3.19
CA ALA A 161 -14.67 3.09 -3.78
C ALA A 161 -13.18 3.27 -3.49
N VAL A 162 -12.76 3.05 -2.23
CA VAL A 162 -11.34 3.12 -1.83
C VAL A 162 -10.52 2.04 -2.53
N ALA A 163 -11.02 0.80 -2.60
CA ALA A 163 -10.32 -0.29 -3.25
C ALA A 163 -10.13 -0.04 -4.75
N LEU A 164 -11.18 0.39 -5.46
CA LEU A 164 -11.11 0.69 -6.90
C LEU A 164 -10.17 1.88 -7.19
N THR A 165 -10.30 2.96 -6.43
CA THR A 165 -9.45 4.15 -6.63
C THR A 165 -7.99 3.85 -6.31
N THR A 166 -7.69 3.04 -5.27
CA THR A 166 -6.34 2.58 -4.93
C THR A 166 -5.77 1.68 -6.03
N ALA A 167 -6.57 0.77 -6.61
CA ALA A 167 -6.13 -0.08 -7.72
C ALA A 167 -5.77 0.75 -8.95
N ILE A 168 -6.63 1.70 -9.33
CA ILE A 168 -6.39 2.61 -10.45
C ILE A 168 -5.13 3.45 -10.20
N ALA A 169 -4.99 4.00 -8.99
CA ALA A 169 -3.82 4.77 -8.59
C ALA A 169 -2.52 3.94 -8.66
N GLY A 170 -2.56 2.69 -8.21
CA GLY A 170 -1.43 1.77 -8.32
C GLY A 170 -1.04 1.49 -9.77
N PHE A 171 -2.02 1.25 -10.63
CA PHE A 171 -1.78 1.06 -12.06
C PHE A 171 -1.15 2.30 -12.71
N VAL A 172 -1.73 3.48 -12.47
CA VAL A 172 -1.21 4.76 -13.00
C VAL A 172 0.17 5.06 -12.42
N GLY A 173 0.38 4.82 -11.12
CA GLY A 173 1.65 5.01 -10.45
C GLY A 173 2.79 4.21 -11.07
N ILE A 174 2.56 2.93 -11.42
CA ILE A 174 3.58 2.11 -12.13
C ILE A 174 3.90 2.66 -13.51
N GLN A 175 2.90 3.12 -14.27
CA GLN A 175 3.15 3.72 -15.59
C GLN A 175 4.02 4.98 -15.46
N PHE A 176 3.73 5.81 -14.47
CA PHE A 176 4.52 7.01 -14.17
C PHE A 176 5.94 6.64 -13.72
N ALA A 177 6.10 5.72 -12.76
CA ALA A 177 7.40 5.26 -12.28
C ALA A 177 8.28 4.70 -13.41
N ALA A 178 7.69 3.95 -14.33
CA ALA A 178 8.40 3.40 -15.49
C ALA A 178 8.93 4.50 -16.43
N LYS A 179 8.15 5.57 -16.64
CA LYS A 179 8.58 6.72 -17.46
C LYS A 179 9.75 7.46 -16.79
N VAL A 180 9.61 7.78 -15.50
CA VAL A 180 10.65 8.51 -14.73
C VAL A 180 11.97 7.74 -14.73
N ILE A 181 11.94 6.43 -14.43
CA ILE A 181 13.16 5.63 -14.30
C ILE A 181 13.83 5.38 -15.68
N LYS A 182 13.05 5.30 -16.76
CA LYS A 182 13.62 5.20 -18.13
C LYS A 182 14.25 6.51 -18.56
N SER A 183 13.65 7.64 -18.23
CA SER A 183 14.19 8.98 -18.58
C SER A 183 15.49 9.30 -17.85
N GLY A 184 15.66 8.87 -16.60
CA GLY A 184 16.89 9.08 -15.83
C GLY A 184 18.10 8.20 -16.23
N LYS A 185 17.93 7.31 -17.22
CA LYS A 185 19.01 6.47 -17.79
C LYS A 185 19.58 6.98 -19.13
N LYS A 186 19.05 8.08 -19.62
CA LYS A 186 19.59 8.82 -20.78
C LYS A 186 20.51 9.93 -20.29
#